data_c4db4c8da49cbfdf97b3cfcdde4d38ee
#
_entry.id   c4db4c8da49cbfdf97b3cfcdde4d38ee
#
_cell.length_a   1.000
_cell.length_b   1.000
_cell.length_c   1.000
_cell.angle_alpha   90.00
_cell.angle_beta   90.00
_cell.angle_gamma   90.00
#
_symmetry.space_group_name_H-M   'P 1'
#
loop_
_entity.id
_entity.type
_entity.pdbx_description
1 polymer ?
#
loop_
_entity_poly.entity_id
_entity_poly.type
_entity_poly.pdbx_seq_one_letter_code
_entity_poly.pdbx_strand_id
1 'polypeptide(L)'
;MAAASVHPERTIAELRELAALTSDERGAQRVAWTPTWAQARAWFRAKLDELPVQVEQDEAGNLWATLAGDAPQALVMGSHLDSVPDGGWLDGCLGVLAGLEVLRRISAQYQGRPPVTVRLVDWADEEGARFGRSLFGSSAVAGRLNVAWVSRLVDTKGVRLVDAVREFGVAVETAEQATRQIAHARAYLELHIEQGPVLESLGLPLGAVIGCYGIERHQVIFNGVAAHAGGFPMHLRHDAFLSAARFALAVREIAKRHGGVGTNGRVRNAPDIPTAVAGECAITLDMRHIDPQRLQTMLTEARAASEQIASEEGTTVSWRTIYQSPPQPFDPTLIEMCDAAIREVNVGRSHRLPSGPGHDAIEMAWAGVPTAMMFVQSVRGLSHNREEDTRAEHLVLAVRAFDRLAEKVIAWLAGDQRAAGAATS
;
A
#
# COMPACT_ATOMS: atom_id res chain seq x y z
N MET A 1 -30.59 12.35 23.15
CA MET A 1 -30.25 11.05 22.53
C MET A 1 -28.80 10.72 22.84
N ALA A 2 -28.46 9.48 23.22
CA ALA A 2 -27.07 9.09 23.38
C ALA A 2 -26.36 9.26 22.03
N ALA A 3 -25.11 9.77 22.04
CA ALA A 3 -24.33 9.89 20.81
C ALA A 3 -24.11 8.50 20.21
N ALA A 4 -24.30 8.38 18.90
CA ALA A 4 -23.97 7.13 18.20
C ALA A 4 -22.49 6.81 18.37
N SER A 5 -22.16 5.56 18.67
CA SER A 5 -20.79 5.09 18.88
C SER A 5 -20.47 3.95 17.93
N VAL A 6 -19.18 3.82 17.55
CA VAL A 6 -18.71 2.65 16.81
C VAL A 6 -18.71 1.39 17.69
N HIS A 7 -18.87 0.25 17.05
CA HIS A 7 -18.83 -1.08 17.66
C HIS A 7 -17.66 -1.90 17.10
N PRO A 8 -16.43 -1.71 17.61
CA PRO A 8 -15.23 -2.37 17.07
C PRO A 8 -15.32 -3.89 17.09
N GLU A 9 -16.04 -4.44 18.07
CA GLU A 9 -16.25 -5.88 18.20
C GLU A 9 -17.07 -6.44 17.01
N ARG A 10 -17.98 -5.64 16.44
CA ARG A 10 -18.71 -5.99 15.22
C ARG A 10 -17.77 -6.04 14.02
N THR A 11 -16.88 -5.06 13.87
CA THR A 11 -15.85 -5.07 12.82
C THR A 11 -15.00 -6.33 12.90
N ILE A 12 -14.53 -6.72 14.09
CA ILE A 12 -13.73 -7.94 14.28
C ILE A 12 -14.55 -9.20 13.94
N ALA A 13 -15.80 -9.25 14.35
CA ALA A 13 -16.68 -10.38 14.04
C ALA A 13 -16.91 -10.50 12.51
N GLU A 14 -17.16 -9.40 11.83
CA GLU A 14 -17.35 -9.37 10.37
C GLU A 14 -16.07 -9.69 9.61
N LEU A 15 -14.88 -9.29 10.09
CA LEU A 15 -13.60 -9.73 9.55
C LEU A 15 -13.43 -11.24 9.66
N ARG A 16 -13.80 -11.84 10.80
CA ARG A 16 -13.76 -13.30 10.98
C ARG A 16 -14.80 -14.03 10.13
N GLU A 17 -16.00 -13.47 9.96
CA GLU A 17 -17.02 -13.97 9.06
C GLU A 17 -16.53 -14.02 7.61
N LEU A 18 -15.93 -12.91 7.12
CA LEU A 18 -15.35 -12.83 5.79
C LEU A 18 -14.20 -13.83 5.60
N ALA A 19 -13.32 -13.94 6.60
CA ALA A 19 -12.24 -14.93 6.56
C ALA A 19 -12.79 -16.37 6.48
N ALA A 20 -13.78 -16.72 7.29
CA ALA A 20 -14.40 -18.04 7.26
C ALA A 20 -15.08 -18.34 5.90
N LEU A 21 -15.63 -17.32 5.24
CA LEU A 21 -16.28 -17.45 3.95
C LEU A 21 -15.30 -17.67 2.78
N THR A 22 -14.07 -17.13 2.89
CA THR A 22 -13.19 -16.94 1.73
C THR A 22 -11.75 -17.44 1.92
N SER A 23 -11.49 -18.18 3.00
CA SER A 23 -10.18 -18.78 3.27
C SER A 23 -10.27 -20.33 3.27
N ASP A 24 -9.13 -20.97 3.06
CA ASP A 24 -8.92 -22.40 3.27
C ASP A 24 -7.82 -22.63 4.32
N GLU A 25 -7.32 -23.87 4.46
CA GLU A 25 -6.25 -24.22 5.42
C GLU A 25 -4.92 -23.50 5.14
N ARG A 26 -4.75 -22.92 3.95
CA ARG A 26 -3.55 -22.17 3.57
C ARG A 26 -3.65 -20.69 3.86
N GLY A 27 -4.85 -20.15 4.06
CA GLY A 27 -5.09 -18.73 4.29
C GLY A 27 -6.16 -18.13 3.38
N ALA A 28 -6.18 -16.82 3.25
CA ALA A 28 -7.12 -16.10 2.40
C ALA A 28 -6.91 -16.41 0.91
N GLN A 29 -8.05 -16.58 0.19
CA GLN A 29 -8.07 -16.94 -1.23
C GLN A 29 -8.86 -15.92 -2.08
N ARG A 30 -8.96 -14.67 -1.63
CA ARG A 30 -9.74 -13.61 -2.29
C ARG A 30 -8.98 -12.92 -3.43
N VAL A 31 -8.22 -13.70 -4.22
CA VAL A 31 -7.49 -13.12 -5.36
C VAL A 31 -8.47 -12.40 -6.29
N ALA A 32 -8.18 -11.16 -6.62
CA ALA A 32 -9.03 -10.35 -7.48
C ALA A 32 -9.38 -11.04 -8.81
N TRP A 33 -10.57 -10.74 -9.32
CA TRP A 33 -11.09 -11.31 -10.57
C TRP A 33 -11.24 -12.86 -10.51
N THR A 34 -11.64 -13.35 -9.33
CA THR A 34 -11.97 -14.77 -9.11
C THR A 34 -13.37 -14.92 -8.47
N PRO A 35 -13.97 -16.11 -8.54
CA PRO A 35 -15.26 -16.35 -7.87
C PRO A 35 -15.23 -16.09 -6.35
N THR A 36 -14.13 -16.41 -5.67
CA THR A 36 -13.98 -16.15 -4.23
C THR A 36 -13.99 -14.66 -3.90
N TRP A 37 -13.32 -13.85 -4.70
CA TRP A 37 -13.38 -12.38 -4.58
C TRP A 37 -14.79 -11.84 -4.85
N ALA A 38 -15.49 -12.34 -5.86
CA ALA A 38 -16.88 -11.97 -6.13
C ALA A 38 -17.79 -12.33 -4.94
N GLN A 39 -17.57 -13.47 -4.29
CA GLN A 39 -18.29 -13.89 -3.09
C GLN A 39 -18.05 -12.92 -1.93
N ALA A 40 -16.79 -12.51 -1.68
CA ALA A 40 -16.45 -11.49 -0.68
C ALA A 40 -17.20 -10.18 -0.92
N ARG A 41 -17.24 -9.71 -2.17
CA ARG A 41 -17.92 -8.46 -2.55
C ARG A 41 -19.44 -8.57 -2.47
N ALA A 42 -20.02 -9.71 -2.82
CA ALA A 42 -21.45 -9.95 -2.65
C ALA A 42 -21.84 -9.93 -1.17
N TRP A 43 -21.03 -10.56 -0.31
CA TRP A 43 -21.21 -10.50 1.15
C TRP A 43 -21.10 -9.07 1.68
N PHE A 44 -20.09 -8.30 1.27
CA PHE A 44 -19.92 -6.89 1.67
C PHE A 44 -21.09 -6.02 1.17
N ARG A 45 -21.56 -6.22 -0.07
CA ARG A 45 -22.71 -5.51 -0.61
C ARG A 45 -23.97 -5.73 0.24
N ALA A 46 -24.22 -6.96 0.70
CA ALA A 46 -25.36 -7.27 1.58
C ALA A 46 -25.27 -6.51 2.93
N LYS A 47 -24.06 -6.24 3.45
CA LYS A 47 -23.89 -5.38 4.65
C LYS A 47 -24.19 -3.91 4.37
N LEU A 48 -23.99 -3.44 3.15
CA LEU A 48 -24.31 -2.07 2.74
C LEU A 48 -25.82 -1.86 2.54
N ASP A 49 -26.56 -2.91 2.17
CA ASP A 49 -28.02 -2.84 1.98
C ASP A 49 -28.79 -2.46 3.27
N GLU A 50 -28.15 -2.59 4.43
CA GLU A 50 -28.69 -2.16 5.74
C GLU A 50 -28.62 -0.65 5.95
N LEU A 51 -27.97 0.10 5.04
CA LEU A 51 -27.71 1.54 5.18
C LEU A 51 -28.41 2.35 4.08
N PRO A 52 -28.74 3.62 4.35
CA PRO A 52 -29.32 4.53 3.35
C PRO A 52 -28.24 5.06 2.41
N VAL A 53 -27.48 4.18 1.77
CA VAL A 53 -26.39 4.51 0.84
C VAL A 53 -26.73 4.12 -0.59
N GLN A 54 -26.21 4.89 -1.54
CA GLN A 54 -26.20 4.45 -2.93
C GLN A 54 -24.97 3.58 -3.17
N VAL A 55 -25.18 2.37 -3.68
CA VAL A 55 -24.11 1.43 -3.98
C VAL A 55 -23.94 1.29 -5.48
N GLU A 56 -22.74 1.54 -5.99
CA GLU A 56 -22.42 1.42 -7.42
C GLU A 56 -21.06 0.77 -7.64
N GLN A 57 -20.89 0.10 -8.77
CA GLN A 57 -19.59 -0.32 -9.29
C GLN A 57 -19.18 0.66 -10.39
N ASP A 58 -17.94 1.17 -10.33
CA ASP A 58 -17.42 2.03 -11.38
C ASP A 58 -16.81 1.24 -12.55
N GLU A 59 -16.31 1.94 -13.56
CA GLU A 59 -15.78 1.35 -14.81
C GLU A 59 -14.46 0.60 -14.60
N ALA A 60 -13.78 0.83 -13.47
CA ALA A 60 -12.57 0.09 -13.08
C ALA A 60 -12.88 -1.10 -12.15
N GLY A 61 -14.17 -1.29 -11.80
CA GLY A 61 -14.60 -2.38 -10.95
C GLY A 61 -14.56 -2.07 -9.46
N ASN A 62 -14.23 -0.84 -9.05
CA ASN A 62 -14.30 -0.46 -7.63
C ASN A 62 -15.76 -0.43 -7.15
N LEU A 63 -15.99 -0.83 -5.90
CA LEU A 63 -17.32 -0.80 -5.31
C LEU A 63 -17.45 0.39 -4.36
N TRP A 64 -18.36 1.30 -4.67
CA TRP A 64 -18.59 2.53 -3.93
C TRP A 64 -19.89 2.47 -3.16
N ALA A 65 -19.89 2.93 -1.90
CA ALA A 65 -21.08 3.20 -1.11
C ALA A 65 -21.10 4.69 -0.74
N THR A 66 -22.12 5.41 -1.18
CA THR A 66 -22.25 6.87 -1.00
C THR A 66 -23.37 7.20 -0.06
N LEU A 67 -23.06 7.81 1.08
CA LEU A 67 -23.99 8.46 2.00
C LEU A 67 -24.01 9.94 1.66
N ALA A 68 -25.07 10.38 0.95
CA ALA A 68 -25.20 11.76 0.53
C ALA A 68 -25.32 12.71 1.71
N GLY A 69 -24.51 13.76 1.72
CA GLY A 69 -24.53 14.83 2.73
C GLY A 69 -25.30 16.07 2.27
N ASP A 70 -25.27 17.11 3.11
CA ASP A 70 -25.81 18.44 2.78
C ASP A 70 -24.98 19.12 1.68
N ALA A 71 -23.70 18.79 1.60
CA ALA A 71 -22.79 19.32 0.60
C ALA A 71 -22.14 18.20 -0.25
N PRO A 72 -21.80 18.49 -1.52
CA PRO A 72 -21.21 17.52 -2.43
C PRO A 72 -19.73 17.18 -2.12
N GLN A 73 -19.02 18.03 -1.38
CA GLN A 73 -17.65 17.72 -0.95
C GLN A 73 -17.66 16.40 -0.17
N ALA A 74 -16.72 15.51 -0.51
CA ALA A 74 -16.75 14.17 0.02
C ALA A 74 -15.51 13.84 0.86
N LEU A 75 -15.75 13.22 2.03
CA LEU A 75 -14.80 12.37 2.69
C LEU A 75 -14.89 10.98 2.05
N VAL A 76 -13.79 10.49 1.53
CA VAL A 76 -13.67 9.12 1.03
C VAL A 76 -12.88 8.30 2.06
N MET A 77 -13.39 7.13 2.40
CA MET A 77 -12.71 6.11 3.21
C MET A 77 -12.66 4.82 2.42
N GLY A 78 -11.64 4.00 2.60
CA GLY A 78 -11.60 2.70 1.95
C GLY A 78 -10.27 1.99 2.07
N SER A 79 -10.21 0.85 1.44
CA SER A 79 -9.10 -0.05 1.20
C SER A 79 -9.58 -1.12 0.22
N HIS A 80 -9.09 -2.37 0.30
CA HIS A 80 -9.42 -3.44 -0.63
C HIS A 80 -9.91 -4.72 0.08
N LEU A 81 -10.71 -5.53 -0.62
CA LEU A 81 -11.14 -6.86 -0.14
C LEU A 81 -10.37 -8.00 -0.80
N ASP A 82 -9.68 -7.76 -1.91
CA ASP A 82 -8.83 -8.78 -2.50
C ASP A 82 -7.62 -9.11 -1.60
N SER A 83 -6.97 -10.22 -1.87
CA SER A 83 -5.80 -10.70 -1.13
C SER A 83 -4.81 -11.36 -2.07
N VAL A 84 -3.55 -11.47 -1.65
CA VAL A 84 -2.65 -12.45 -2.25
C VAL A 84 -3.13 -13.87 -1.98
N PRO A 85 -2.75 -14.88 -2.80
CA PRO A 85 -2.98 -16.28 -2.47
C PRO A 85 -2.33 -16.62 -1.11
N ASP A 86 -3.04 -17.41 -0.30
CA ASP A 86 -2.56 -17.87 1.00
C ASP A 86 -2.23 -16.71 1.97
N GLY A 87 -2.87 -15.55 1.75
CA GLY A 87 -2.70 -14.33 2.53
C GLY A 87 -3.37 -14.34 3.89
N GLY A 88 -3.34 -13.20 4.56
CA GLY A 88 -3.95 -12.98 5.86
C GLY A 88 -5.43 -12.63 5.82
N TRP A 89 -6.00 -12.39 7.00
CA TRP A 89 -7.43 -12.10 7.17
C TRP A 89 -7.71 -10.60 7.38
N LEU A 90 -6.66 -9.78 7.56
CA LEU A 90 -6.75 -8.36 7.89
C LEU A 90 -6.36 -7.45 6.73
N ASP A 91 -5.39 -7.89 5.92
CA ASP A 91 -4.82 -7.10 4.84
C ASP A 91 -5.91 -6.56 3.91
N GLY A 92 -5.99 -5.23 3.78
CA GLY A 92 -7.03 -4.49 3.08
C GLY A 92 -8.41 -4.55 3.74
N CYS A 93 -8.85 -5.75 4.10
CA CYS A 93 -10.19 -6.00 4.67
C CYS A 93 -10.46 -5.17 5.93
N LEU A 94 -9.44 -4.95 6.75
CA LEU A 94 -9.57 -4.13 7.95
C LEU A 94 -10.03 -2.71 7.62
N GLY A 95 -9.42 -2.07 6.61
CA GLY A 95 -9.77 -0.71 6.21
C GLY A 95 -11.19 -0.60 5.67
N VAL A 96 -11.62 -1.56 4.85
CA VAL A 96 -12.98 -1.59 4.31
C VAL A 96 -14.02 -1.78 5.42
N LEU A 97 -13.81 -2.74 6.33
CA LEU A 97 -14.81 -3.05 7.37
C LEU A 97 -14.79 -2.04 8.53
N ALA A 98 -13.65 -1.44 8.85
CA ALA A 98 -13.60 -0.29 9.76
C ALA A 98 -14.31 0.93 9.14
N GLY A 99 -14.10 1.17 7.84
CA GLY A 99 -14.82 2.20 7.10
C GLY A 99 -16.34 1.98 7.10
N LEU A 100 -16.79 0.73 6.95
CA LEU A 100 -18.20 0.36 7.06
C LEU A 100 -18.77 0.67 8.45
N GLU A 101 -18.04 0.34 9.51
CA GLU A 101 -18.46 0.61 10.87
C GLU A 101 -18.57 2.12 11.14
N VAL A 102 -17.60 2.90 10.68
CA VAL A 102 -17.62 4.37 10.75
C VAL A 102 -18.80 4.94 9.95
N LEU A 103 -19.07 4.42 8.76
CA LEU A 103 -20.19 4.82 7.93
C LEU A 103 -21.55 4.55 8.61
N ARG A 104 -21.70 3.40 9.29
CA ARG A 104 -22.87 3.06 10.12
C ARG A 104 -23.07 4.08 11.23
N ARG A 105 -22.00 4.40 11.97
CA ARG A 105 -22.06 5.38 13.05
C ARG A 105 -22.41 6.78 12.53
N ILE A 106 -21.81 7.24 11.44
CA ILE A 106 -22.10 8.53 10.81
C ILE A 106 -23.57 8.58 10.36
N SER A 107 -24.03 7.53 9.67
CA SER A 107 -25.43 7.44 9.24
C SER A 107 -26.41 7.56 10.41
N ALA A 108 -26.15 6.86 11.51
CA ALA A 108 -26.97 6.92 12.71
C ALA A 108 -26.92 8.30 13.38
N GLN A 109 -25.75 8.91 13.51
CA GLN A 109 -25.54 10.21 14.15
C GLN A 109 -26.25 11.33 13.41
N TYR A 110 -26.23 11.32 12.09
CA TYR A 110 -26.78 12.36 11.22
C TYR A 110 -28.11 11.95 10.57
N GLN A 111 -28.75 10.86 11.03
CA GLN A 111 -30.03 10.38 10.50
C GLN A 111 -30.01 10.21 8.97
N GLY A 112 -28.89 9.69 8.46
CA GLY A 112 -28.68 9.44 7.04
C GLY A 112 -28.20 10.65 6.22
N ARG A 113 -28.01 11.83 6.83
CA ARG A 113 -27.64 13.05 6.10
C ARG A 113 -26.54 13.86 6.83
N PRO A 114 -25.27 13.48 6.68
CA PRO A 114 -24.15 14.22 7.29
C PRO A 114 -23.91 15.58 6.61
N PRO A 115 -23.13 16.49 7.25
CA PRO A 115 -22.88 17.83 6.70
C PRO A 115 -22.08 17.82 5.38
N VAL A 116 -21.29 16.77 5.13
CA VAL A 116 -20.55 16.51 3.88
C VAL A 116 -20.88 15.11 3.41
N THR A 117 -20.78 14.85 2.11
CA THR A 117 -20.93 13.50 1.57
C THR A 117 -19.84 12.58 2.13
N VAL A 118 -20.22 11.36 2.53
CA VAL A 118 -19.28 10.33 2.99
C VAL A 118 -19.35 9.13 2.06
N ARG A 119 -18.21 8.71 1.58
CA ARG A 119 -18.09 7.58 0.65
C ARG A 119 -17.17 6.52 1.21
N LEU A 120 -17.57 5.26 1.05
CA LEU A 120 -16.75 4.11 1.34
C LEU A 120 -16.43 3.42 0.01
N VAL A 121 -15.18 3.04 -0.20
CA VAL A 121 -14.75 2.32 -1.40
C VAL A 121 -14.04 1.01 -1.04
N ASP A 122 -14.36 -0.04 -1.79
CA ASP A 122 -13.55 -1.26 -1.91
C ASP A 122 -12.85 -1.22 -3.27
N TRP A 123 -11.54 -1.00 -3.25
CA TRP A 123 -10.73 -0.92 -4.45
C TRP A 123 -10.57 -2.28 -5.11
N ALA A 124 -10.58 -2.30 -6.43
CA ALA A 124 -10.46 -3.53 -7.21
C ALA A 124 -9.00 -3.84 -7.52
N ASP A 125 -8.55 -5.05 -7.13
CA ASP A 125 -7.22 -5.59 -7.47
C ASP A 125 -6.07 -4.69 -6.99
N GLU A 126 -6.07 -4.37 -5.69
CA GLU A 126 -4.96 -3.65 -5.06
C GLU A 126 -3.68 -4.46 -5.13
N GLU A 127 -3.77 -5.74 -4.78
CA GLU A 127 -2.65 -6.66 -4.67
C GLU A 127 -2.00 -7.01 -6.03
N GLY A 128 -2.79 -7.01 -7.11
CA GLY A 128 -2.30 -7.40 -8.43
C GLY A 128 -1.85 -8.84 -8.52
N ALA A 129 -2.32 -9.70 -7.62
CA ALA A 129 -1.78 -11.04 -7.42
C ALA A 129 -1.95 -11.96 -8.64
N ARG A 130 -3.02 -11.78 -9.43
CA ARG A 130 -3.31 -12.61 -10.60
C ARG A 130 -2.51 -12.22 -11.83
N PHE A 131 -2.33 -10.91 -12.08
CA PHE A 131 -1.76 -10.39 -13.33
C PHE A 131 -0.45 -9.62 -13.13
N GLY A 132 0.03 -9.47 -11.91
CA GLY A 132 1.27 -8.77 -11.59
C GLY A 132 1.17 -7.23 -11.70
N ARG A 133 -0.06 -6.67 -11.62
CA ARG A 133 -0.31 -5.22 -11.61
C ARG A 133 -1.14 -4.84 -10.39
N SER A 134 -0.47 -4.37 -9.34
CA SER A 134 -1.10 -3.83 -8.14
C SER A 134 -1.81 -2.49 -8.40
N LEU A 135 -2.74 -2.11 -7.52
CA LEU A 135 -3.45 -0.82 -7.52
C LEU A 135 -4.25 -0.58 -8.82
N PHE A 136 -4.88 -1.64 -9.37
CA PHE A 136 -5.60 -1.53 -10.64
C PHE A 136 -6.74 -0.50 -10.54
N GLY A 137 -7.62 -0.66 -9.58
CA GLY A 137 -8.81 0.17 -9.42
C GLY A 137 -8.50 1.60 -9.01
N SER A 138 -7.67 1.79 -7.99
CA SER A 138 -7.29 3.12 -7.51
C SER A 138 -6.47 3.89 -8.54
N SER A 139 -5.57 3.23 -9.30
CA SER A 139 -4.82 3.89 -10.36
C SER A 139 -5.71 4.32 -11.54
N ALA A 140 -6.79 3.59 -11.84
CA ALA A 140 -7.76 4.01 -12.84
C ALA A 140 -8.49 5.28 -12.39
N VAL A 141 -8.96 5.32 -11.14
CA VAL A 141 -9.59 6.49 -10.53
C VAL A 141 -8.64 7.68 -10.45
N ALA A 142 -7.36 7.45 -10.20
CA ALA A 142 -6.32 8.48 -10.21
C ALA A 142 -5.91 8.97 -11.62
N GLY A 143 -6.45 8.35 -12.70
CA GLY A 143 -6.07 8.65 -14.09
C GLY A 143 -4.64 8.19 -14.44
N ARG A 144 -4.13 7.19 -13.76
CA ARG A 144 -2.75 6.68 -13.87
C ARG A 144 -2.65 5.26 -14.43
N LEU A 145 -3.78 4.61 -14.69
CA LEU A 145 -3.80 3.26 -15.27
C LEU A 145 -3.31 3.31 -16.73
N ASN A 146 -2.24 2.58 -17.02
CA ASN A 146 -1.79 2.42 -18.41
C ASN A 146 -2.60 1.33 -19.12
N VAL A 147 -3.72 1.71 -19.72
CA VAL A 147 -4.66 0.81 -20.41
C VAL A 147 -3.95 -0.04 -21.48
N ALA A 148 -3.06 0.56 -22.28
CA ALA A 148 -2.36 -0.16 -23.34
C ALA A 148 -1.42 -1.25 -22.79
N TRP A 149 -0.85 -1.05 -21.62
CA TRP A 149 0.00 -2.03 -20.97
C TRP A 149 -0.81 -3.13 -20.28
N VAL A 150 -1.81 -2.76 -19.45
CA VAL A 150 -2.62 -3.76 -18.74
C VAL A 150 -3.41 -4.66 -19.67
N SER A 151 -3.82 -4.17 -20.84
CA SER A 151 -4.51 -4.98 -21.87
C SER A 151 -3.67 -6.12 -22.44
N ARG A 152 -2.35 -6.12 -22.22
CA ARG A 152 -1.43 -7.18 -22.65
C ARG A 152 -1.13 -8.21 -21.57
N LEU A 153 -1.57 -7.97 -20.33
CA LEU A 153 -1.28 -8.86 -19.22
C LEU A 153 -2.02 -10.18 -19.37
N VAL A 154 -1.33 -11.23 -18.98
CA VAL A 154 -1.80 -12.62 -19.03
C VAL A 154 -1.42 -13.30 -17.72
N ASP A 155 -2.34 -14.03 -17.13
CA ASP A 155 -2.07 -14.80 -15.91
C ASP A 155 -1.26 -16.08 -16.19
N THR A 156 -0.87 -16.78 -15.15
CA THR A 156 -0.09 -18.03 -15.25
C THR A 156 -0.80 -19.17 -15.96
N LYS A 157 -2.11 -19.06 -16.19
CA LYS A 157 -2.94 -20.03 -16.90
C LYS A 157 -3.20 -19.64 -18.36
N GLY A 158 -2.64 -18.51 -18.82
CA GLY A 158 -2.81 -18.00 -20.17
C GLY A 158 -4.09 -17.20 -20.38
N VAL A 159 -4.82 -16.83 -19.31
CA VAL A 159 -6.02 -15.98 -19.39
C VAL A 159 -5.58 -14.51 -19.48
N ARG A 160 -6.11 -13.77 -20.45
CA ARG A 160 -5.83 -12.34 -20.59
C ARG A 160 -6.61 -11.55 -19.54
N LEU A 161 -5.98 -10.49 -18.99
CA LEU A 161 -6.64 -9.60 -18.04
C LEU A 161 -7.96 -9.06 -18.59
N VAL A 162 -7.99 -8.58 -19.82
CA VAL A 162 -9.20 -8.01 -20.45
C VAL A 162 -10.37 -9.00 -20.53
N ASP A 163 -10.10 -10.28 -20.64
CA ASP A 163 -11.13 -11.31 -20.68
C ASP A 163 -11.61 -11.65 -19.25
N ALA A 164 -10.68 -11.74 -18.32
CA ALA A 164 -11.00 -12.00 -16.90
C ALA A 164 -11.85 -10.89 -16.27
N VAL A 165 -11.49 -9.62 -16.43
CA VAL A 165 -12.23 -8.51 -15.79
C VAL A 165 -13.63 -8.31 -16.40
N ARG A 166 -13.81 -8.71 -17.68
CA ARG A 166 -15.11 -8.64 -18.37
C ARG A 166 -16.17 -9.54 -17.70
N GLU A 167 -15.77 -10.67 -17.12
CA GLU A 167 -16.66 -11.55 -16.35
C GLU A 167 -17.25 -10.84 -15.13
N PHE A 168 -16.60 -9.78 -14.65
CA PHE A 168 -17.01 -8.97 -13.51
C PHE A 168 -17.59 -7.59 -13.94
N GLY A 169 -17.96 -7.44 -15.21
CA GLY A 169 -18.62 -6.23 -15.72
C GLY A 169 -17.66 -5.07 -15.99
N VAL A 170 -16.35 -5.31 -16.08
CA VAL A 170 -15.35 -4.29 -16.36
C VAL A 170 -14.86 -4.37 -17.80
N ALA A 171 -14.82 -3.22 -18.48
CA ALA A 171 -14.16 -3.05 -19.77
C ALA A 171 -12.92 -2.17 -19.57
N VAL A 172 -11.74 -2.74 -19.78
CA VAL A 172 -10.45 -2.04 -19.51
C VAL A 172 -10.35 -0.73 -20.30
N GLU A 173 -10.94 -0.70 -21.50
CA GLU A 173 -10.95 0.44 -22.41
C GLU A 173 -11.69 1.67 -21.83
N THR A 174 -12.62 1.45 -20.91
CA THR A 174 -13.40 2.52 -20.27
C THR A 174 -12.99 2.77 -18.83
N ALA A 175 -12.04 2.01 -18.27
CA ALA A 175 -11.65 2.09 -16.86
C ALA A 175 -11.20 3.52 -16.43
N GLU A 176 -10.60 4.30 -17.34
CA GLU A 176 -10.20 5.69 -17.07
C GLU A 176 -11.39 6.63 -16.79
N GLN A 177 -12.62 6.27 -17.18
CA GLN A 177 -13.81 7.05 -16.87
C GLN A 177 -14.13 7.06 -15.36
N ALA A 178 -13.56 6.13 -14.60
CA ALA A 178 -13.68 6.08 -13.15
C ALA A 178 -13.06 7.30 -12.44
N THR A 179 -12.26 8.12 -13.13
CA THR A 179 -11.71 9.39 -12.59
C THR A 179 -12.77 10.34 -12.06
N ARG A 180 -14.00 10.27 -12.61
CA ARG A 180 -15.13 11.08 -12.12
C ARG A 180 -15.49 10.82 -10.65
N GLN A 181 -15.16 9.64 -10.13
CA GLN A 181 -15.50 9.23 -8.77
C GLN A 181 -14.87 10.12 -7.70
N ILE A 182 -13.74 10.75 -7.97
CA ILE A 182 -13.05 11.63 -7.02
C ILE A 182 -13.22 13.12 -7.30
N ALA A 183 -14.07 13.52 -8.24
CA ALA A 183 -14.28 14.93 -8.60
C ALA A 183 -14.63 15.83 -7.39
N HIS A 184 -15.34 15.28 -6.43
CA HIS A 184 -15.73 15.98 -5.20
C HIS A 184 -14.96 15.53 -3.95
N ALA A 185 -14.02 14.62 -4.07
CA ALA A 185 -13.18 14.17 -2.95
C ALA A 185 -12.35 15.34 -2.41
N ARG A 186 -12.38 15.53 -1.10
CA ARG A 186 -11.61 16.56 -0.38
C ARG A 186 -10.72 15.96 0.69
N ALA A 187 -10.94 14.69 1.03
CA ALA A 187 -10.07 13.92 1.88
C ALA A 187 -10.22 12.43 1.55
N TYR A 188 -9.13 11.67 1.67
CA TYR A 188 -9.11 10.21 1.64
C TYR A 188 -8.48 9.68 2.92
N LEU A 189 -9.12 8.71 3.55
CA LEU A 189 -8.63 8.06 4.75
C LEU A 189 -8.57 6.55 4.56
N GLU A 190 -7.46 5.95 4.98
CA GLU A 190 -7.26 4.50 4.95
C GLU A 190 -6.74 4.01 6.30
N LEU A 191 -7.38 2.96 6.84
CA LEU A 191 -6.86 2.18 7.95
C LEU A 191 -6.28 0.88 7.42
N HIS A 192 -5.06 0.56 7.81
CA HIS A 192 -4.38 -0.64 7.33
C HIS A 192 -3.55 -1.29 8.44
N ILE A 193 -3.18 -2.55 8.29
CA ILE A 193 -2.12 -3.16 9.10
C ILE A 193 -0.76 -2.59 8.68
N GLU A 194 0.21 -2.56 9.59
CA GLU A 194 1.54 -2.00 9.29
C GLU A 194 2.32 -2.82 8.25
N GLN A 195 2.08 -4.10 8.16
CA GLN A 195 2.87 -5.04 7.32
C GLN A 195 4.37 -4.98 7.63
N GLY A 196 4.71 -4.62 8.85
CA GLY A 196 6.07 -4.42 9.32
C GLY A 196 6.15 -4.48 10.85
N PRO A 197 7.38 -4.54 11.41
CA PRO A 197 7.59 -4.77 12.84
C PRO A 197 7.83 -3.48 13.66
N VAL A 198 7.72 -2.28 13.10
CA VAL A 198 8.15 -1.05 13.76
C VAL A 198 7.26 -0.76 14.98
N LEU A 199 5.94 -0.78 14.83
CA LEU A 199 5.02 -0.52 15.94
C LEU A 199 5.17 -1.56 17.04
N GLU A 200 5.35 -2.83 16.67
CA GLU A 200 5.61 -3.90 17.65
C GLU A 200 6.91 -3.64 18.41
N SER A 201 7.98 -3.27 17.73
CA SER A 201 9.28 -2.97 18.35
C SER A 201 9.23 -1.78 19.32
N LEU A 202 8.30 -0.84 19.08
CA LEU A 202 8.07 0.34 19.92
C LEU A 202 7.05 0.09 21.04
N GLY A 203 6.39 -1.06 21.03
CA GLY A 203 5.29 -1.37 21.96
C GLY A 203 4.10 -0.41 21.78
N LEU A 204 3.79 -0.05 20.53
CA LEU A 204 2.71 0.85 20.17
C LEU A 204 1.65 0.12 19.35
N PRO A 205 0.35 0.30 19.63
CA PRO A 205 -0.72 -0.32 18.86
C PRO A 205 -0.98 0.35 17.51
N LEU A 206 -0.75 1.68 17.42
CA LEU A 206 -1.15 2.50 16.29
C LEU A 206 -0.05 3.49 15.88
N GLY A 207 -0.03 3.85 14.58
CA GLY A 207 0.83 4.87 14.03
C GLY A 207 0.17 5.69 12.92
N ALA A 208 0.53 6.98 12.83
CA ALA A 208 0.11 7.85 11.75
C ALA A 208 1.12 7.75 10.59
N VAL A 209 0.63 7.42 9.39
CA VAL A 209 1.49 7.25 8.22
C VAL A 209 1.77 8.62 7.58
N ILE A 210 3.05 8.94 7.38
CA ILE A 210 3.48 10.22 6.81
C ILE A 210 3.57 10.22 5.29
N GLY A 211 3.35 9.09 4.64
CA GLY A 211 3.46 8.88 3.20
C GLY A 211 4.08 7.54 2.86
N CYS A 212 4.21 7.27 1.57
CA CYS A 212 4.84 6.06 1.06
C CYS A 212 6.26 6.35 0.56
N TYR A 213 7.15 5.38 0.77
CA TYR A 213 8.52 5.47 0.30
C TYR A 213 8.61 5.63 -1.23
N GLY A 214 9.56 6.46 -1.66
CA GLY A 214 10.10 6.35 -3.01
C GLY A 214 10.95 5.09 -3.15
N ILE A 215 11.02 4.56 -4.36
CA ILE A 215 11.70 3.31 -4.69
C ILE A 215 12.68 3.56 -5.82
N GLU A 216 13.94 3.18 -5.60
CA GLU A 216 14.98 3.06 -6.62
C GLU A 216 15.39 1.59 -6.72
N ARG A 217 14.97 0.90 -7.79
CA ARG A 217 15.29 -0.51 -8.01
C ARG A 217 16.10 -0.69 -9.29
N HIS A 218 17.30 -1.26 -9.13
CA HIS A 218 18.27 -1.41 -10.20
C HIS A 218 18.86 -2.83 -10.22
N GLN A 219 19.36 -3.22 -11.38
CA GLN A 219 20.32 -4.29 -11.53
C GLN A 219 21.71 -3.68 -11.69
N VAL A 220 22.65 -4.09 -10.85
CA VAL A 220 24.06 -3.68 -10.89
C VAL A 220 24.85 -4.91 -11.34
N ILE A 221 25.65 -4.77 -12.39
CA ILE A 221 26.37 -5.87 -13.02
C ILE A 221 27.87 -5.55 -12.95
N PHE A 222 28.60 -6.39 -12.22
CA PHE A 222 30.05 -6.36 -12.18
C PHE A 222 30.60 -7.37 -13.18
N ASN A 223 31.60 -6.95 -13.98
CA ASN A 223 32.28 -7.80 -14.92
C ASN A 223 33.78 -7.87 -14.57
N GLY A 224 34.26 -9.08 -14.40
CA GLY A 224 35.64 -9.41 -14.11
C GLY A 224 36.17 -10.46 -15.10
N VAL A 225 36.99 -11.40 -14.61
CA VAL A 225 37.57 -12.45 -15.44
C VAL A 225 37.32 -13.82 -14.80
N ALA A 226 36.59 -14.68 -15.51
CA ALA A 226 36.42 -16.07 -15.09
C ALA A 226 37.73 -16.81 -15.12
N ALA A 227 38.06 -17.52 -14.05
CA ALA A 227 39.30 -18.25 -13.93
C ALA A 227 39.15 -19.51 -13.08
N HIS A 228 40.11 -20.46 -13.17
CA HIS A 228 40.08 -21.67 -12.35
C HIS A 228 40.35 -21.34 -10.86
N ALA A 229 39.45 -21.76 -9.95
CA ALA A 229 39.49 -21.40 -8.54
C ALA A 229 40.81 -21.78 -7.82
N GLY A 230 41.43 -22.91 -8.15
CA GLY A 230 42.68 -23.37 -7.54
C GLY A 230 43.95 -23.00 -8.32
N GLY A 231 43.81 -22.71 -9.61
CA GLY A 231 44.98 -22.46 -10.48
C GLY A 231 45.32 -20.97 -10.67
N PHE A 232 44.42 -20.07 -10.31
CA PHE A 232 44.61 -18.63 -10.53
C PHE A 232 44.99 -17.90 -9.23
N PRO A 233 46.20 -17.30 -9.13
CA PRO A 233 46.66 -16.64 -7.89
C PRO A 233 45.79 -15.50 -7.46
N MET A 234 45.63 -15.26 -6.13
CA MET A 234 44.75 -14.24 -5.55
C MET A 234 44.97 -12.81 -6.08
N HIS A 235 46.28 -12.41 -6.22
CA HIS A 235 46.65 -11.05 -6.61
C HIS A 235 46.42 -10.73 -8.12
N LEU A 236 46.07 -11.76 -8.92
CA LEU A 236 45.74 -11.60 -10.34
C LEU A 236 44.25 -11.73 -10.63
N ARG A 237 43.41 -11.96 -9.61
CA ARG A 237 41.98 -12.14 -9.78
C ARG A 237 41.25 -10.81 -10.01
N HIS A 238 40.30 -10.84 -10.92
CA HIS A 238 39.29 -9.81 -11.12
C HIS A 238 37.94 -10.48 -10.85
N ASP A 239 37.59 -10.64 -9.57
CA ASP A 239 36.45 -11.42 -9.11
C ASP A 239 35.19 -10.56 -9.05
N ALA A 240 34.27 -10.78 -9.99
CA ALA A 240 33.02 -10.02 -10.08
C ALA A 240 32.12 -10.26 -8.86
N PHE A 241 32.12 -11.46 -8.26
CA PHE A 241 31.33 -11.72 -7.05
C PHE A 241 31.88 -10.98 -5.84
N LEU A 242 33.19 -10.87 -5.69
CA LEU A 242 33.79 -10.13 -4.59
C LEU A 242 33.44 -8.64 -4.66
N SER A 243 33.44 -8.07 -5.88
CA SER A 243 32.93 -6.70 -6.10
C SER A 243 31.48 -6.54 -5.69
N ALA A 244 30.59 -7.46 -6.11
CA ALA A 244 29.17 -7.43 -5.73
C ALA A 244 28.94 -7.63 -4.23
N ALA A 245 29.72 -8.49 -3.56
CA ALA A 245 29.63 -8.70 -2.12
C ALA A 245 30.01 -7.43 -1.32
N ARG A 246 31.12 -6.78 -1.72
CA ARG A 246 31.53 -5.48 -1.14
C ARG A 246 30.46 -4.41 -1.37
N PHE A 247 29.89 -4.37 -2.57
CA PHE A 247 28.80 -3.44 -2.89
C PHE A 247 27.56 -3.67 -2.00
N ALA A 248 27.16 -4.92 -1.76
CA ALA A 248 26.04 -5.23 -0.89
C ALA A 248 26.27 -4.71 0.56
N LEU A 249 27.49 -4.81 1.07
CA LEU A 249 27.84 -4.25 2.37
C LEU A 249 27.80 -2.71 2.37
N ALA A 250 28.30 -2.07 1.30
CA ALA A 250 28.25 -0.63 1.15
C ALA A 250 26.79 -0.11 1.10
N VAL A 251 25.90 -0.78 0.36
CA VAL A 251 24.47 -0.45 0.29
C VAL A 251 23.83 -0.44 1.68
N ARG A 252 24.11 -1.45 2.50
CA ARG A 252 23.58 -1.51 3.87
C ARG A 252 24.04 -0.32 4.71
N GLU A 253 25.30 0.06 4.65
CA GLU A 253 25.85 1.16 5.43
C GLU A 253 25.33 2.54 4.93
N ILE A 254 25.13 2.69 3.61
CA ILE A 254 24.49 3.87 3.02
C ILE A 254 23.05 3.99 3.55
N ALA A 255 22.26 2.93 3.47
CA ALA A 255 20.88 2.95 3.94
C ALA A 255 20.78 3.33 5.43
N LYS A 256 21.63 2.75 6.28
CA LYS A 256 21.69 3.08 7.72
C LYS A 256 22.03 4.55 7.97
N ARG A 257 23.03 5.09 7.24
CA ARG A 257 23.47 6.50 7.42
C ARG A 257 22.37 7.50 7.13
N HIS A 258 21.55 7.20 6.13
CA HIS A 258 20.46 8.08 5.69
C HIS A 258 19.11 7.79 6.36
N GLY A 259 19.01 6.71 7.16
CA GLY A 259 17.74 6.30 7.77
C GLY A 259 16.74 5.72 6.76
N GLY A 260 17.24 5.22 5.63
CA GLY A 260 16.45 4.57 4.59
C GLY A 260 16.55 3.04 4.64
N VAL A 261 16.01 2.40 3.63
CA VAL A 261 16.07 0.94 3.44
C VAL A 261 16.90 0.61 2.21
N GLY A 262 17.78 -0.39 2.31
CA GLY A 262 18.60 -0.89 1.19
C GLY A 262 18.64 -2.42 1.20
N THR A 263 18.26 -3.04 0.08
CA THR A 263 18.17 -4.51 -0.05
C THR A 263 18.82 -4.98 -1.35
N ASN A 264 19.53 -6.09 -1.27
CA ASN A 264 20.11 -6.81 -2.40
C ASN A 264 19.46 -8.19 -2.49
N GLY A 265 18.29 -8.28 -3.13
CA GLY A 265 17.41 -9.45 -3.06
C GLY A 265 17.75 -10.59 -4.03
N ARG A 266 18.54 -10.34 -5.07
CA ARG A 266 18.93 -11.35 -6.07
C ARG A 266 20.39 -11.20 -6.44
N VAL A 267 21.10 -12.33 -6.48
CA VAL A 267 22.49 -12.41 -6.95
C VAL A 267 22.58 -13.54 -7.99
N ARG A 268 23.26 -13.29 -9.08
CA ARG A 268 23.54 -14.29 -10.13
C ARG A 268 25.00 -14.18 -10.54
N ASN A 269 25.71 -15.29 -10.52
CA ASN A 269 27.10 -15.40 -10.95
C ASN A 269 27.21 -16.12 -12.31
N ALA A 270 28.26 -15.81 -13.05
CA ALA A 270 28.65 -16.56 -14.24
C ALA A 270 30.17 -16.69 -14.29
N PRO A 271 30.69 -17.91 -14.54
CA PRO A 271 29.98 -19.19 -14.55
C PRO A 271 29.53 -19.56 -13.13
N ASP A 272 28.35 -20.15 -13.00
CA ASP A 272 27.80 -20.59 -11.72
C ASP A 272 28.28 -22.03 -11.43
N ILE A 273 29.59 -22.17 -11.19
CA ILE A 273 30.23 -23.45 -10.86
C ILE A 273 31.22 -23.29 -9.70
N PRO A 274 31.31 -24.28 -8.78
CA PRO A 274 32.13 -24.17 -7.56
C PRO A 274 33.63 -24.00 -7.81
N THR A 275 34.14 -24.38 -8.97
CA THR A 275 35.57 -24.41 -9.32
C THR A 275 36.04 -23.21 -10.14
N ALA A 276 35.23 -22.16 -10.26
CA ALA A 276 35.56 -20.95 -11.02
C ALA A 276 35.44 -19.68 -10.19
N VAL A 277 36.31 -18.70 -10.46
CA VAL A 277 36.16 -17.29 -10.10
C VAL A 277 35.06 -16.70 -10.98
N ALA A 278 34.16 -15.90 -10.42
CA ALA A 278 33.09 -15.30 -11.18
C ALA A 278 33.60 -14.25 -12.17
N GLY A 279 33.29 -14.44 -13.44
CA GLY A 279 33.58 -13.47 -14.50
C GLY A 279 32.50 -12.40 -14.61
N GLU A 280 31.27 -12.72 -14.23
CA GLU A 280 30.17 -11.75 -14.11
C GLU A 280 29.38 -12.00 -12.81
N CYS A 281 28.97 -10.94 -12.15
CA CYS A 281 28.01 -11.01 -11.06
C CYS A 281 26.96 -9.91 -11.21
N ALA A 282 25.70 -10.30 -11.38
CA ALA A 282 24.55 -9.41 -11.42
C ALA A 282 23.84 -9.42 -10.06
N ILE A 283 23.75 -8.26 -9.40
CA ILE A 283 23.07 -8.08 -8.11
C ILE A 283 21.93 -7.05 -8.25
N THR A 284 20.78 -7.30 -7.63
CA THR A 284 19.73 -6.29 -7.58
C THR A 284 19.91 -5.38 -6.39
N LEU A 285 19.62 -4.11 -6.57
CA LEU A 285 19.52 -3.08 -5.56
C LEU A 285 18.09 -2.61 -5.47
N ASP A 286 17.52 -2.54 -4.25
CA ASP A 286 16.26 -1.86 -3.94
C ASP A 286 16.55 -0.87 -2.80
N MET A 287 16.45 0.43 -3.08
CA MET A 287 16.61 1.50 -2.10
C MET A 287 15.30 2.25 -1.92
N ARG A 288 14.96 2.60 -0.66
CA ARG A 288 13.73 3.32 -0.35
C ARG A 288 13.98 4.40 0.69
N HIS A 289 13.31 5.55 0.50
CA HIS A 289 13.29 6.64 1.47
C HIS A 289 12.05 7.54 1.23
N ILE A 290 11.52 8.16 2.31
CA ILE A 290 10.39 9.09 2.22
C ILE A 290 10.80 10.48 1.69
N ASP A 291 12.03 10.90 1.95
CA ASP A 291 12.57 12.15 1.46
C ASP A 291 13.24 11.94 0.09
N PRO A 292 12.80 12.65 -0.97
CA PRO A 292 13.32 12.46 -2.32
C PRO A 292 14.81 12.87 -2.46
N GLN A 293 15.27 13.87 -1.71
CA GLN A 293 16.66 14.30 -1.76
C GLN A 293 17.58 13.26 -1.12
N ARG A 294 17.17 12.69 0.01
CA ARG A 294 17.92 11.61 0.65
C ARG A 294 17.93 10.34 -0.20
N LEU A 295 16.81 9.98 -0.85
CA LEU A 295 16.78 8.85 -1.77
C LEU A 295 17.75 9.04 -2.93
N GLN A 296 17.76 10.23 -3.52
CA GLN A 296 18.72 10.57 -4.59
C GLN A 296 20.18 10.55 -4.10
N THR A 297 20.44 11.03 -2.89
CA THR A 297 21.79 10.99 -2.28
C THR A 297 22.23 9.55 -2.06
N MET A 298 21.37 8.71 -1.52
CA MET A 298 21.65 7.27 -1.35
C MET A 298 21.98 6.58 -2.66
N LEU A 299 21.25 6.87 -3.73
CA LEU A 299 21.51 6.33 -5.06
C LEU A 299 22.87 6.81 -5.61
N THR A 300 23.17 8.10 -5.45
CA THR A 300 24.44 8.71 -5.88
C THR A 300 25.64 8.07 -5.17
N GLU A 301 25.53 7.91 -3.84
CA GLU A 301 26.57 7.24 -3.04
C GLU A 301 26.74 5.76 -3.42
N ALA A 302 25.64 5.06 -3.71
CA ALA A 302 25.71 3.66 -4.18
C ALA A 302 26.41 3.54 -5.54
N ARG A 303 26.15 4.47 -6.47
CA ARG A 303 26.85 4.51 -7.75
C ARG A 303 28.35 4.76 -7.55
N ALA A 304 28.71 5.78 -6.79
CA ALA A 304 30.13 6.08 -6.50
C ALA A 304 30.84 4.91 -5.81
N ALA A 305 30.18 4.25 -4.82
CA ALA A 305 30.73 3.07 -4.17
C ALA A 305 30.94 1.91 -5.14
N SER A 306 30.02 1.68 -6.07
CA SER A 306 30.16 0.62 -7.07
C SER A 306 31.33 0.86 -8.02
N GLU A 307 31.55 2.09 -8.45
CA GLU A 307 32.67 2.50 -9.32
C GLU A 307 34.01 2.37 -8.58
N GLN A 308 34.08 2.84 -7.35
CA GLN A 308 35.27 2.70 -6.51
C GLN A 308 35.65 1.22 -6.30
N ILE A 309 34.67 0.40 -5.90
CA ILE A 309 34.88 -1.04 -5.67
C ILE A 309 35.34 -1.73 -6.96
N ALA A 310 34.70 -1.41 -8.09
CA ALA A 310 35.10 -1.97 -9.38
C ALA A 310 36.55 -1.64 -9.72
N SER A 311 36.97 -0.39 -9.50
CA SER A 311 38.36 0.06 -9.71
C SER A 311 39.34 -0.68 -8.79
N GLU A 312 39.02 -0.84 -7.50
CA GLU A 312 39.90 -1.53 -6.53
C GLU A 312 40.04 -3.03 -6.79
N GLU A 313 38.95 -3.69 -7.27
CA GLU A 313 38.95 -5.14 -7.58
C GLU A 313 39.36 -5.43 -9.04
N GLY A 314 39.66 -4.38 -9.83
CA GLY A 314 40.05 -4.55 -11.26
C GLY A 314 38.86 -5.06 -12.12
N THR A 315 37.65 -4.82 -11.75
CA THR A 315 36.44 -5.16 -12.49
C THR A 315 35.83 -3.93 -13.15
N THR A 316 34.75 -4.09 -13.92
CA THR A 316 33.92 -2.98 -14.42
C THR A 316 32.50 -3.11 -13.88
N VAL A 317 31.76 -1.99 -13.84
CA VAL A 317 30.39 -1.97 -13.34
C VAL A 317 29.46 -1.30 -14.34
N SER A 318 28.24 -1.84 -14.48
CA SER A 318 27.16 -1.24 -15.26
C SER A 318 25.83 -1.33 -14.50
N TRP A 319 24.92 -0.42 -14.82
CA TRP A 319 23.62 -0.27 -14.14
C TRP A 319 22.48 -0.36 -15.14
N ARG A 320 21.42 -1.06 -14.74
CA ARG A 320 20.15 -1.10 -15.47
C ARG A 320 19.01 -0.82 -14.50
N THR A 321 18.20 0.20 -14.79
CA THR A 321 16.99 0.49 -14.01
C THR A 321 15.96 -0.62 -14.23
N ILE A 322 15.36 -1.10 -13.12
CA ILE A 322 14.26 -2.06 -13.13
C ILE A 322 12.94 -1.32 -12.88
N TYR A 323 12.91 -0.46 -11.83
CA TYR A 323 11.73 0.28 -11.41
C TYR A 323 12.12 1.52 -10.62
N GLN A 324 11.38 2.60 -10.82
CA GLN A 324 11.51 3.84 -10.06
C GLN A 324 10.13 4.38 -9.74
N SER A 325 9.97 4.89 -8.51
CA SER A 325 8.78 5.60 -8.07
C SER A 325 9.19 6.72 -7.13
N PRO A 326 8.73 7.95 -7.33
CA PRO A 326 9.01 9.03 -6.39
C PRO A 326 8.34 8.75 -5.04
N PRO A 327 8.89 9.26 -3.93
CA PRO A 327 8.20 9.22 -2.66
C PRO A 327 6.95 10.09 -2.71
N GLN A 328 5.89 9.62 -2.03
CA GLN A 328 4.63 10.37 -1.95
C GLN A 328 4.33 10.70 -0.49
N PRO A 329 4.63 11.91 0.00
CA PRO A 329 4.17 12.38 1.30
C PRO A 329 2.66 12.57 1.30
N PHE A 330 2.03 12.33 2.44
CA PHE A 330 0.61 12.60 2.65
C PHE A 330 0.36 14.03 3.14
N ASP A 331 -0.92 14.40 3.26
CA ASP A 331 -1.32 15.76 3.65
C ASP A 331 -0.96 16.04 5.11
N PRO A 332 -0.17 17.09 5.41
CA PRO A 332 0.30 17.38 6.75
C PRO A 332 -0.85 17.68 7.74
N THR A 333 -1.93 18.32 7.28
CA THR A 333 -3.10 18.63 8.12
C THR A 333 -3.81 17.34 8.53
N LEU A 334 -4.00 16.43 7.57
CA LEU A 334 -4.64 15.15 7.85
C LEU A 334 -3.75 14.22 8.69
N ILE A 335 -2.43 14.28 8.52
CA ILE A 335 -1.47 13.56 9.40
C ILE A 335 -1.58 14.05 10.83
N GLU A 336 -1.66 15.38 11.06
CA GLU A 336 -1.86 15.94 12.41
C GLU A 336 -3.18 15.48 13.04
N MET A 337 -4.27 15.45 12.24
CA MET A 337 -5.58 14.96 12.71
C MET A 337 -5.51 13.45 13.02
N CYS A 338 -4.79 12.67 12.23
CA CYS A 338 -4.58 11.25 12.46
C CYS A 338 -3.80 11.00 13.75
N ASP A 339 -2.70 11.71 13.94
CA ASP A 339 -1.87 11.63 15.15
C ASP A 339 -2.67 12.02 16.40
N ALA A 340 -3.48 13.09 16.32
CA ALA A 340 -4.36 13.50 17.39
C ALA A 340 -5.42 12.43 17.72
N ALA A 341 -6.07 11.85 16.71
CA ALA A 341 -7.06 10.80 16.89
C ALA A 341 -6.47 9.54 17.56
N ILE A 342 -5.24 9.16 17.18
CA ILE A 342 -4.52 8.06 17.82
C ILE A 342 -4.23 8.38 19.30
N ARG A 343 -3.76 9.59 19.61
CA ARG A 343 -3.46 10.01 20.99
C ARG A 343 -4.69 10.00 21.89
N GLU A 344 -5.86 10.36 21.38
CA GLU A 344 -7.12 10.36 22.11
C GLU A 344 -7.50 8.95 22.62
N VAL A 345 -7.23 7.90 21.83
CA VAL A 345 -7.59 6.52 22.19
C VAL A 345 -6.44 5.74 22.83
N ASN A 346 -5.20 6.18 22.68
CA ASN A 346 -4.00 5.48 23.12
C ASN A 346 -3.22 6.25 24.20
N VAL A 347 -3.94 6.85 25.15
CA VAL A 347 -3.37 7.50 26.35
C VAL A 347 -2.23 8.48 25.99
N GLY A 348 -2.43 9.30 24.98
CA GLY A 348 -1.48 10.33 24.53
C GLY A 348 -0.30 9.82 23.71
N ARG A 349 -0.22 8.51 23.40
CA ARG A 349 0.91 7.90 22.67
C ARG A 349 0.56 7.72 21.19
N SER A 350 1.46 8.14 20.32
CA SER A 350 1.41 7.92 18.87
C SER A 350 2.82 7.88 18.30
N HIS A 351 2.96 7.35 17.08
CA HIS A 351 4.20 7.37 16.32
C HIS A 351 3.90 7.69 14.87
N ARG A 352 4.80 8.47 14.24
CA ARG A 352 4.72 8.77 12.81
C ARG A 352 5.75 7.94 12.07
N LEU A 353 5.32 7.22 11.05
CA LEU A 353 6.18 6.35 10.27
C LEU A 353 5.77 6.38 8.79
N PRO A 354 6.70 6.14 7.86
CA PRO A 354 6.37 5.97 6.46
C PRO A 354 5.85 4.56 6.18
N SER A 355 5.05 4.39 5.11
CA SER A 355 4.74 3.07 4.58
C SER A 355 5.86 2.54 3.69
N GLY A 356 6.28 1.32 3.93
CA GLY A 356 7.18 0.56 3.05
C GLY A 356 6.47 0.00 1.80
N PRO A 357 5.32 -0.68 1.97
CA PRO A 357 4.45 -1.10 0.86
C PRO A 357 3.77 0.08 0.15
N GLY A 358 3.27 -0.17 -1.07
CA GLY A 358 2.30 0.73 -1.72
C GLY A 358 0.89 0.41 -1.23
N HIS A 359 0.00 1.40 -1.26
CA HIS A 359 -1.41 1.27 -0.89
C HIS A 359 -2.27 2.13 -1.81
N ASP A 360 -3.57 1.92 -1.86
CA ASP A 360 -4.50 2.75 -2.64
C ASP A 360 -4.41 4.24 -2.26
N ALA A 361 -4.07 4.52 -1.00
CA ALA A 361 -3.79 5.86 -0.49
C ALA A 361 -2.75 6.63 -1.34
N ILE A 362 -1.75 5.94 -1.93
CA ILE A 362 -0.73 6.60 -2.75
C ILE A 362 -1.34 7.12 -4.06
N GLU A 363 -2.25 6.37 -4.66
CA GLU A 363 -2.92 6.78 -5.91
C GLU A 363 -3.84 7.97 -5.65
N MET A 364 -4.55 7.99 -4.51
CA MET A 364 -5.37 9.14 -4.13
C MET A 364 -4.53 10.39 -3.89
N ALA A 365 -3.39 10.26 -3.22
CA ALA A 365 -2.46 11.38 -3.01
C ALA A 365 -1.88 11.89 -4.34
N TRP A 366 -1.53 11.00 -5.29
CA TRP A 366 -1.08 11.40 -6.63
C TRP A 366 -2.18 12.06 -7.47
N ALA A 367 -3.44 11.69 -7.23
CA ALA A 367 -4.58 12.38 -7.85
C ALA A 367 -4.86 13.77 -7.24
N GLY A 368 -4.08 14.19 -6.25
CA GLY A 368 -4.24 15.50 -5.59
C GLY A 368 -5.31 15.53 -4.52
N VAL A 369 -5.82 14.36 -4.08
CA VAL A 369 -6.75 14.27 -2.95
C VAL A 369 -5.94 14.30 -1.65
N PRO A 370 -6.19 15.24 -0.72
CA PRO A 370 -5.58 15.23 0.60
C PRO A 370 -5.80 13.87 1.27
N THR A 371 -4.71 13.22 1.69
CA THR A 371 -4.73 11.81 2.12
C THR A 371 -4.08 11.64 3.48
N ALA A 372 -4.67 10.81 4.33
CA ALA A 372 -4.04 10.27 5.53
C ALA A 372 -4.27 8.76 5.62
N MET A 373 -3.32 8.09 6.25
CA MET A 373 -3.39 6.67 6.50
C MET A 373 -2.98 6.38 7.94
N MET A 374 -3.63 5.40 8.55
CA MET A 374 -3.36 4.94 9.91
C MET A 374 -2.93 3.48 9.88
N PHE A 375 -1.85 3.16 10.57
CA PHE A 375 -1.45 1.77 10.78
C PHE A 375 -1.87 1.23 12.14
N VAL A 376 -2.29 -0.04 12.15
CA VAL A 376 -2.34 -0.87 13.35
C VAL A 376 -1.19 -1.89 13.32
N GLN A 377 -0.64 -2.17 14.50
CA GLN A 377 0.48 -3.08 14.68
C GLN A 377 0.21 -4.46 14.07
N SER A 378 1.14 -4.99 13.29
CA SER A 378 1.18 -6.38 12.82
C SER A 378 1.97 -7.25 13.80
N VAL A 379 1.41 -8.38 14.24
CA VAL A 379 2.14 -9.35 15.08
C VAL A 379 3.31 -9.93 14.29
N ARG A 380 4.50 -9.84 14.83
CA ARG A 380 5.76 -10.25 14.18
C ARG A 380 6.06 -9.49 12.87
N GLY A 381 5.32 -8.43 12.59
CA GLY A 381 5.44 -7.69 11.32
C GLY A 381 5.00 -8.49 10.09
N LEU A 382 4.21 -9.55 10.26
CA LEU A 382 3.82 -10.43 9.16
C LEU A 382 2.66 -9.83 8.37
N SER A 383 2.76 -9.95 7.04
CA SER A 383 1.69 -9.79 6.07
C SER A 383 1.95 -10.68 4.86
N HIS A 384 0.99 -10.84 3.94
CA HIS A 384 1.04 -11.77 2.81
C HIS A 384 1.33 -13.21 3.27
N ASN A 385 0.78 -13.58 4.42
CA ASN A 385 1.01 -14.83 5.09
C ASN A 385 -0.23 -15.25 5.88
N ARG A 386 -0.58 -16.53 5.87
CA ARG A 386 -1.73 -17.07 6.63
C ARG A 386 -1.63 -16.84 8.15
N GLU A 387 -0.42 -16.60 8.67
CA GLU A 387 -0.18 -16.32 10.08
C GLU A 387 -0.23 -14.82 10.41
N GLU A 388 -0.63 -13.98 9.46
CA GLU A 388 -0.88 -12.56 9.67
C GLU A 388 -1.93 -12.39 10.77
N ASP A 389 -1.62 -11.55 11.75
CA ASP A 389 -2.53 -11.30 12.86
C ASP A 389 -2.25 -9.93 13.51
N THR A 390 -3.26 -9.45 14.23
CA THR A 390 -3.21 -8.26 15.08
C THR A 390 -3.99 -8.55 16.36
N ARG A 391 -3.48 -8.11 17.50
CA ARG A 391 -4.14 -8.29 18.78
C ARG A 391 -5.52 -7.65 18.77
N ALA A 392 -6.54 -8.34 19.31
CA ALA A 392 -7.91 -7.86 19.32
C ALA A 392 -8.07 -6.47 19.97
N GLU A 393 -7.34 -6.23 21.07
CA GLU A 393 -7.31 -4.90 21.74
C GLU A 393 -6.76 -3.80 20.83
N HIS A 394 -5.80 -4.09 19.94
CA HIS A 394 -5.26 -3.13 18.97
C HIS A 394 -6.25 -2.85 17.85
N LEU A 395 -6.99 -3.87 17.37
CA LEU A 395 -8.07 -3.69 16.41
C LEU A 395 -9.18 -2.81 16.97
N VAL A 396 -9.57 -3.01 18.22
CA VAL A 396 -10.55 -2.13 18.92
C VAL A 396 -10.07 -0.69 18.95
N LEU A 397 -8.81 -0.45 19.31
CA LEU A 397 -8.23 0.89 19.31
C LEU A 397 -8.17 1.49 17.89
N ALA A 398 -7.83 0.68 16.89
CA ALA A 398 -7.75 1.12 15.49
C ALA A 398 -9.09 1.61 14.96
N VAL A 399 -10.17 0.86 15.15
CA VAL A 399 -11.53 1.27 14.73
C VAL A 399 -11.97 2.53 15.44
N ARG A 400 -11.70 2.65 16.75
CA ARG A 400 -12.02 3.87 17.52
C ARG A 400 -11.21 5.08 17.05
N ALA A 401 -9.91 4.92 16.81
CA ALA A 401 -9.06 6.00 16.31
C ALA A 401 -9.48 6.44 14.90
N PHE A 402 -9.82 5.49 14.03
CA PHE A 402 -10.27 5.78 12.68
C PHE A 402 -11.61 6.55 12.68
N ASP A 403 -12.51 6.20 13.58
CA ASP A 403 -13.75 6.95 13.79
C ASP A 403 -13.49 8.38 14.26
N ARG A 404 -12.59 8.59 15.23
CA ARG A 404 -12.19 9.94 15.68
C ARG A 404 -11.55 10.75 14.56
N LEU A 405 -10.73 10.11 13.73
CA LEU A 405 -10.14 10.76 12.55
C LEU A 405 -11.24 11.21 11.58
N ALA A 406 -12.20 10.34 11.25
CA ALA A 406 -13.30 10.66 10.35
C ALA A 406 -14.15 11.83 10.90
N GLU A 407 -14.44 11.86 12.22
CA GLU A 407 -15.14 13.00 12.87
C GLU A 407 -14.38 14.32 12.68
N LYS A 408 -13.06 14.32 12.94
CA LYS A 408 -12.22 15.51 12.79
C LYS A 408 -12.24 16.03 11.35
N VAL A 409 -12.11 15.12 10.37
CA VAL A 409 -12.11 15.47 8.95
C VAL A 409 -13.48 15.97 8.49
N ILE A 410 -14.59 15.37 8.91
CA ILE A 410 -15.93 15.87 8.62
C ILE A 410 -16.12 17.29 9.18
N ALA A 411 -15.70 17.53 10.44
CA ALA A 411 -15.79 18.85 11.06
C ALA A 411 -14.95 19.91 10.33
N TRP A 412 -13.75 19.52 9.90
CA TRP A 412 -12.86 20.38 9.12
C TRP A 412 -13.47 20.75 7.77
N LEU A 413 -13.95 19.77 6.99
CA LEU A 413 -14.60 20.00 5.70
C LEU A 413 -15.86 20.84 5.82
N ALA A 414 -16.66 20.65 6.88
CA ALA A 414 -17.86 21.46 7.16
C ALA A 414 -17.50 22.89 7.61
N GLY A 415 -16.37 23.09 8.27
CA GLY A 415 -15.84 24.41 8.69
C GLY A 415 -15.36 25.25 7.51
N ASP A 416 -14.64 24.67 6.57
CA ASP A 416 -14.16 25.34 5.36
C ASP A 416 -15.31 25.87 4.49
N GLN A 417 -16.46 25.16 4.47
CA GLN A 417 -17.66 25.63 3.76
C GLN A 417 -18.26 26.89 4.35
N ARG A 418 -18.30 27.01 5.68
CA ARG A 418 -18.83 28.20 6.36
C ARG A 418 -17.94 29.41 6.09
N ALA A 419 -16.62 29.24 6.04
CA ALA A 419 -15.67 30.29 5.69
C ALA A 419 -15.81 30.75 4.22
N ALA A 420 -15.98 29.82 3.28
CA ALA A 420 -16.18 30.11 1.86
C ALA A 420 -17.53 30.79 1.59
N GLY A 421 -18.62 30.36 2.24
CA GLY A 421 -19.95 30.98 2.12
C GLY A 421 -20.02 32.40 2.72
N ALA A 422 -19.25 32.68 3.78
CA ALA A 422 -19.17 33.99 4.38
C ALA A 422 -18.32 34.99 3.54
N ALA A 423 -17.44 34.53 2.69
CA ALA A 423 -16.62 35.37 1.80
C ALA A 423 -17.34 35.74 0.49
N THR A 424 -18.48 35.09 0.18
CA THR A 424 -19.31 35.31 -1.04
C THR A 424 -20.63 36.04 -0.75
N SER A 425 -20.93 36.32 0.47
CA SER A 425 -22.07 37.12 0.96
C SER A 425 -21.62 38.51 1.42
#